data_fb50ea9f6f24d8bdaae6a2d08200c062
#
_entry.id   fb50ea9f6f24d8bdaae6a2d08200c062
#
_cell.length_a   1.000
_cell.length_b   1.000
_cell.length_c   1.000
_cell.angle_alpha   90.00
_cell.angle_beta   90.00
_cell.angle_gamma   90.00
#
_symmetry.space_group_name_H-M   'P 1'
#
loop_
_entity.id
_entity.type
_entity.pdbx_description
1 polymer ?
#
loop_
_entity_poly.entity_id
_entity_poly.type
_entity_poly.pdbx_seq_one_letter_code
_entity_poly.pdbx_strand_id
1 'polypeptide(L)'
;FMIMEFLGPARSGLFQFKNKIFSLTTVLLIGIQMLQRIEFIHEKGFIHRDIKPENFVVGLNEKSSTIYTIDYGLSKRYKDKNTGQHIPYRENRHLIGTARYASLNAHLGIEQCRRDDIESIGYVLVYFLVGRLPWQSKQEKAKLPQKIMEKKLITPPEVLCKNLPGGFLYKKYKI
;
A
#
# COMPACT_ATOMS: atom_id res chain seq x y z
N PHE A 1 -22.94 -13.95 -8.57
CA PHE A 1 -22.78 -14.09 -7.11
C PHE A 1 -21.31 -14.39 -6.82
N MET A 2 -20.75 -13.76 -5.77
CA MET A 2 -19.39 -14.05 -5.29
C MET A 2 -19.55 -14.63 -3.89
N ILE A 3 -18.96 -15.82 -3.66
CA ILE A 3 -18.92 -16.46 -2.34
C ILE A 3 -17.51 -16.25 -1.81
N MET A 4 -17.40 -15.69 -0.60
CA MET A 4 -16.12 -15.41 0.05
C MET A 4 -16.13 -16.02 1.46
N GLU A 5 -14.95 -16.35 1.97
CA GLU A 5 -14.78 -16.68 3.39
C GLU A 5 -15.16 -15.45 4.24
N PHE A 6 -15.89 -15.67 5.33
CA PHE A 6 -16.18 -14.61 6.29
C PHE A 6 -14.92 -14.25 7.06
N LEU A 7 -14.49 -13.02 6.95
CA LEU A 7 -13.25 -12.52 7.53
C LEU A 7 -13.53 -11.51 8.66
N GLY A 8 -12.53 -11.30 9.49
CA GLY A 8 -12.58 -10.33 10.58
C GLY A 8 -12.44 -8.89 10.11
N PRO A 9 -12.32 -7.94 11.05
CA PRO A 9 -12.25 -6.52 10.74
C PRO A 9 -10.98 -6.16 9.94
N ALA A 10 -11.09 -5.13 9.12
CA ALA A 10 -9.93 -4.53 8.47
C ALA A 10 -8.94 -3.96 9.51
N ARG A 11 -7.65 -3.97 9.17
CA ARG A 11 -6.59 -3.41 10.04
C ARG A 11 -6.77 -1.92 10.34
N SER A 12 -7.44 -1.16 9.46
CA SER A 12 -7.85 0.22 9.74
C SER A 12 -8.78 0.32 10.95
N GLY A 13 -9.74 -0.59 11.10
CA GLY A 13 -10.62 -0.65 12.26
C GLY A 13 -9.84 -0.91 13.55
N LEU A 14 -8.96 -1.93 13.56
CA LEU A 14 -8.11 -2.23 14.72
C LEU A 14 -7.16 -1.08 15.08
N PHE A 15 -6.62 -0.38 14.08
CA PHE A 15 -5.79 0.79 14.27
C PHE A 15 -6.53 1.95 14.94
N GLN A 16 -7.79 2.16 14.60
CA GLN A 16 -8.62 3.19 15.23
C GLN A 16 -8.92 2.89 16.70
N PHE A 17 -9.12 1.61 17.06
CA PHE A 17 -9.36 1.19 18.45
C PHE A 17 -8.14 1.32 19.36
N LYS A 18 -6.91 1.24 18.82
CA LYS A 18 -5.65 1.29 19.59
C LYS A 18 -4.95 2.65 19.53
N ASN A 19 -5.67 3.76 19.76
CA ASN A 19 -5.06 5.12 19.77
C ASN A 19 -4.18 5.45 18.56
N LYS A 20 -4.43 4.82 17.41
CA LYS A 20 -3.82 5.13 16.11
C LYS A 20 -2.30 4.84 15.96
N ILE A 21 -1.67 4.08 16.85
CA ILE A 21 -0.26 3.72 16.73
C ILE A 21 -0.08 2.25 17.14
N PHE A 22 0.52 1.46 16.24
CA PHE A 22 0.97 0.10 16.56
C PHE A 22 2.42 0.10 17.03
N SER A 23 2.79 -0.91 17.83
CA SER A 23 4.19 -1.14 18.18
C SER A 23 5.00 -1.49 16.93
N LEU A 24 6.32 -1.24 16.97
CA LEU A 24 7.23 -1.61 15.89
C LEU A 24 7.10 -3.10 15.53
N THR A 25 7.12 -3.97 16.53
CA THR A 25 6.99 -5.43 16.34
C THR A 25 5.69 -5.78 15.60
N THR A 26 4.57 -5.18 16.01
CA THR A 26 3.28 -5.39 15.33
C THR A 26 3.33 -4.94 13.88
N VAL A 27 3.91 -3.77 13.60
CA VAL A 27 4.01 -3.24 12.23
C VAL A 27 4.91 -4.12 11.37
N LEU A 28 6.02 -4.63 11.90
CA LEU A 28 6.90 -5.56 11.18
C LEU A 28 6.19 -6.87 10.85
N LEU A 29 5.48 -7.47 11.79
CA LEU A 29 4.70 -8.70 11.56
C LEU A 29 3.59 -8.50 10.51
N ILE A 30 2.91 -7.34 10.55
CA ILE A 30 1.94 -6.95 9.52
C ILE A 30 2.64 -6.79 8.17
N GLY A 31 3.76 -6.08 8.14
CA GLY A 31 4.52 -5.81 6.92
C GLY A 31 4.99 -7.07 6.22
N ILE A 32 5.52 -8.04 6.96
CA ILE A 32 5.94 -9.33 6.41
C ILE A 32 4.76 -10.02 5.70
N GLN A 33 3.61 -10.11 6.38
CA GLN A 33 2.45 -10.76 5.78
C GLN A 33 1.89 -9.97 4.59
N MET A 34 1.85 -8.63 4.66
CA MET A 34 1.44 -7.80 3.51
C MET A 34 2.33 -8.06 2.30
N LEU A 35 3.65 -8.09 2.48
CA LEU A 35 4.60 -8.37 1.41
C LEU A 35 4.37 -9.77 0.81
N GLN A 36 4.21 -10.80 1.64
CA GLN A 36 3.92 -12.17 1.18
C GLN A 36 2.63 -12.26 0.36
N ARG A 37 1.56 -11.54 0.78
CA ARG A 37 0.30 -11.52 0.02
C ARG A 37 0.47 -10.83 -1.33
N ILE A 38 1.18 -9.72 -1.38
CA ILE A 38 1.42 -8.98 -2.63
C ILE A 38 2.40 -9.72 -3.54
N GLU A 39 3.44 -10.34 -3.01
CA GLU A 39 4.34 -11.23 -3.75
C GLU A 39 3.54 -12.34 -4.47
N PHE A 40 2.65 -13.04 -3.75
CA PHE A 40 1.79 -14.05 -4.35
C PHE A 40 0.95 -13.51 -5.52
N ILE A 41 0.38 -12.29 -5.39
CA ILE A 41 -0.40 -11.66 -6.46
C ILE A 41 0.49 -11.35 -7.66
N HIS A 42 1.70 -10.82 -7.40
CA HIS A 42 2.69 -10.50 -8.43
C HIS A 42 3.17 -11.76 -9.18
N GLU A 43 3.37 -12.89 -8.49
CA GLU A 43 3.71 -14.17 -9.11
C GLU A 43 2.60 -14.68 -10.04
N LYS A 44 1.33 -14.40 -9.71
CA LYS A 44 0.18 -14.69 -10.59
C LYS A 44 0.06 -13.73 -11.78
N GLY A 45 0.99 -12.78 -11.93
CA GLY A 45 1.05 -11.84 -13.05
C GLY A 45 0.15 -10.60 -12.88
N PHE A 46 -0.30 -10.30 -11.68
CA PHE A 46 -1.16 -9.15 -11.38
C PHE A 46 -0.50 -8.18 -10.43
N ILE A 47 -0.90 -6.91 -10.51
CA ILE A 47 -0.65 -5.86 -9.52
C ILE A 47 -1.98 -5.44 -8.90
N HIS A 48 -1.95 -5.06 -7.62
CA HIS A 48 -3.17 -4.74 -6.86
C HIS A 48 -3.70 -3.33 -7.15
N ARG A 49 -2.83 -2.32 -7.13
CA ARG A 49 -3.07 -0.90 -7.43
C ARG A 49 -3.93 -0.10 -6.43
N ASP A 50 -4.42 -0.74 -5.37
CA ASP A 50 -5.14 -0.04 -4.29
C ASP A 50 -4.72 -0.57 -2.91
N ILE A 51 -3.43 -0.51 -2.64
CA ILE A 51 -2.88 -0.88 -1.34
C ILE A 51 -3.26 0.18 -0.32
N LYS A 52 -4.06 -0.21 0.67
CA LYS A 52 -4.50 0.62 1.78
C LYS A 52 -4.88 -0.25 2.98
N PRO A 53 -4.89 0.29 4.22
CA PRO A 53 -5.25 -0.48 5.42
C PRO A 53 -6.58 -1.22 5.33
N GLU A 54 -7.55 -0.63 4.65
CA GLU A 54 -8.91 -1.16 4.48
C GLU A 54 -8.95 -2.47 3.68
N ASN A 55 -7.98 -2.66 2.79
CA ASN A 55 -7.89 -3.84 1.93
C ASN A 55 -7.07 -5.00 2.56
N PHE A 56 -6.68 -4.85 3.84
CA PHE A 56 -6.01 -5.89 4.62
C PHE A 56 -6.82 -6.21 5.87
N VAL A 57 -7.43 -7.37 5.88
CA VAL A 57 -8.30 -7.85 6.96
C VAL A 57 -7.65 -9.01 7.70
N VAL A 58 -8.06 -9.25 8.92
CA VAL A 58 -7.65 -10.43 9.70
C VAL A 58 -8.63 -11.57 9.50
N GLY A 59 -8.15 -12.79 9.66
CA GLY A 59 -9.03 -13.95 9.79
C GLY A 59 -9.77 -13.96 11.12
N LEU A 60 -10.62 -14.93 11.29
CA LEU A 60 -11.39 -15.16 12.52
C LEU A 60 -10.86 -16.40 13.27
N ASN A 61 -11.15 -16.47 14.55
CA ASN A 61 -10.83 -17.57 15.41
C ASN A 61 -9.34 -17.97 15.31
N GLU A 62 -9.02 -19.20 14.95
CA GLU A 62 -7.66 -19.72 14.80
C GLU A 62 -6.83 -18.95 13.76
N LYS A 63 -7.47 -18.34 12.76
CA LYS A 63 -6.84 -17.52 11.72
C LYS A 63 -6.72 -16.03 12.10
N SER A 64 -7.01 -15.62 13.32
CA SER A 64 -7.01 -14.22 13.77
C SER A 64 -5.66 -13.51 13.64
N SER A 65 -4.56 -14.26 13.58
CA SER A 65 -3.21 -13.73 13.31
C SER A 65 -2.86 -13.64 11.82
N THR A 66 -3.69 -14.21 10.93
CA THR A 66 -3.45 -14.24 9.48
C THR A 66 -4.04 -13.00 8.81
N ILE A 67 -3.26 -12.37 7.93
CA ILE A 67 -3.71 -11.23 7.13
C ILE A 67 -4.13 -11.71 5.74
N TYR A 68 -5.29 -11.27 5.32
CA TYR A 68 -5.87 -11.49 4.00
C TYR A 68 -5.89 -10.18 3.23
N THR A 69 -5.63 -10.26 1.93
CA THR A 69 -5.82 -9.14 1.00
C THR A 69 -7.17 -9.29 0.32
N ILE A 70 -7.94 -8.23 0.26
CA ILE A 70 -9.27 -8.19 -0.35
C ILE A 70 -9.37 -7.06 -1.37
N ASP A 71 -10.47 -7.03 -2.13
CA ASP A 71 -10.79 -5.98 -3.10
C ASP A 71 -9.79 -5.88 -4.26
N TYR A 72 -9.93 -6.81 -5.19
CA TYR A 72 -9.15 -6.85 -6.43
C TYR A 72 -9.79 -6.06 -7.58
N GLY A 73 -10.78 -5.21 -7.30
CA GLY A 73 -11.54 -4.45 -8.31
C GLY A 73 -10.69 -3.52 -9.18
N LEU A 74 -9.56 -3.05 -8.65
CA LEU A 74 -8.61 -2.22 -9.39
C LEU A 74 -7.38 -2.99 -9.90
N SER A 75 -7.30 -4.30 -9.66
CA SER A 75 -6.13 -5.10 -10.05
C SER A 75 -5.95 -5.16 -11.56
N LYS A 76 -4.71 -5.24 -12.00
CA LYS A 76 -4.34 -5.29 -13.42
C LYS A 76 -3.30 -6.36 -13.68
N ARG A 77 -3.43 -7.05 -14.80
CA ARG A 77 -2.35 -7.91 -15.29
C ARG A 77 -1.18 -7.06 -15.77
N TYR A 78 0.01 -7.29 -15.21
CA TYR A 78 1.23 -6.58 -15.59
C TYR A 78 2.16 -7.43 -16.45
N LYS A 79 1.89 -8.73 -16.55
CA LYS A 79 2.68 -9.70 -17.30
C LYS A 79 1.76 -10.44 -18.27
N ASP A 80 2.11 -10.44 -19.54
CA ASP A 80 1.36 -11.20 -20.55
C ASP A 80 1.35 -12.69 -20.21
N LYS A 81 0.18 -13.33 -20.34
CA LYS A 81 0.00 -14.72 -19.93
C LYS A 81 0.79 -15.71 -20.82
N ASN A 82 0.91 -15.39 -22.11
CA ASN A 82 1.48 -16.30 -23.11
C ASN A 82 2.99 -16.06 -23.30
N THR A 83 3.38 -14.80 -23.41
CA THR A 83 4.77 -14.41 -23.69
C THR A 83 5.60 -14.17 -22.44
N GLY A 84 4.96 -13.98 -21.30
CA GLY A 84 5.63 -13.62 -20.05
C GLY A 84 6.19 -12.19 -20.03
N GLN A 85 5.98 -11.41 -21.09
CA GLN A 85 6.50 -10.04 -21.19
C GLN A 85 5.77 -9.10 -20.25
N HIS A 86 6.53 -8.16 -19.66
CA HIS A 86 6.00 -7.07 -18.84
C HIS A 86 5.23 -6.09 -19.72
N ILE A 87 4.15 -5.50 -19.19
CA ILE A 87 3.44 -4.41 -19.87
C ILE A 87 4.42 -3.25 -20.16
N PRO A 88 4.27 -2.56 -21.30
CA PRO A 88 5.16 -1.48 -21.68
C PRO A 88 5.02 -0.27 -20.75
N TYR A 89 6.10 0.50 -20.63
CA TYR A 89 6.06 1.82 -20.01
C TYR A 89 5.08 2.72 -20.78
N ARG A 90 4.25 3.43 -20.03
CA ARG A 90 3.29 4.41 -20.57
C ARG A 90 3.12 5.56 -19.59
N GLU A 91 2.86 6.75 -20.13
CA GLU A 91 2.56 7.96 -19.39
C GLU A 91 1.12 8.42 -19.61
N ASN A 92 0.75 9.54 -19.01
CA ASN A 92 -0.56 10.18 -19.13
C ASN A 92 -1.71 9.27 -18.67
N ARG A 93 -1.47 8.48 -17.61
CA ARG A 93 -2.49 7.66 -16.96
C ARG A 93 -3.20 8.47 -15.88
N HIS A 94 -4.49 8.25 -15.74
CA HIS A 94 -5.21 8.76 -14.58
C HIS A 94 -4.74 8.05 -13.30
N LEU A 95 -4.74 8.79 -12.19
CA LEU A 95 -4.47 8.21 -10.88
C LEU A 95 -5.49 7.11 -10.58
N ILE A 96 -5.01 5.91 -10.33
CA ILE A 96 -5.80 4.75 -9.90
C ILE A 96 -5.36 4.37 -8.49
N GLY A 97 -6.33 4.06 -7.65
CA GLY A 97 -6.12 3.73 -6.23
C GLY A 97 -6.36 4.93 -5.31
N THR A 98 -6.09 4.75 -4.05
CA THR A 98 -6.32 5.73 -2.99
C THR A 98 -5.15 6.72 -2.92
N ALA A 99 -5.35 7.98 -3.31
CA ALA A 99 -4.31 9.02 -3.43
C ALA A 99 -3.36 9.10 -2.23
N ARG A 100 -3.88 8.90 -1.00
CA ARG A 100 -3.08 8.89 0.23
C ARG A 100 -1.92 7.89 0.18
N TYR A 101 -2.17 6.70 -0.32
CA TYR A 101 -1.23 5.57 -0.32
C TYR A 101 -0.64 5.26 -1.70
N ALA A 102 -1.21 5.78 -2.78
CA ALA A 102 -0.71 5.59 -4.15
C ALA A 102 0.76 6.00 -4.28
N SER A 103 1.53 5.30 -5.10
CA SER A 103 2.93 5.62 -5.38
C SER A 103 3.09 7.00 -6.02
N LEU A 104 4.29 7.56 -5.95
CA LEU A 104 4.58 8.82 -6.63
C LEU A 104 4.41 8.69 -8.16
N ASN A 105 4.84 7.57 -8.74
CA ASN A 105 4.66 7.31 -10.16
C ASN A 105 3.18 7.24 -10.57
N ALA A 106 2.30 6.67 -9.73
CA ALA A 106 0.86 6.69 -9.98
C ALA A 106 0.30 8.11 -10.02
N HIS A 107 0.77 9.01 -9.15
CA HIS A 107 0.40 10.43 -9.18
C HIS A 107 0.93 11.16 -10.43
N LEU A 108 2.12 10.79 -10.91
CA LEU A 108 2.72 11.34 -12.12
C LEU A 108 2.10 10.80 -13.42
N GLY A 109 1.12 9.90 -13.31
CA GLY A 109 0.46 9.31 -14.47
C GLY A 109 1.30 8.27 -15.20
N ILE A 110 2.30 7.69 -14.54
CA ILE A 110 3.11 6.59 -15.08
C ILE A 110 2.35 5.27 -14.87
N GLU A 111 2.38 4.40 -15.87
CA GLU A 111 1.76 3.07 -15.78
C GLU A 111 2.32 2.30 -14.58
N GLN A 112 1.42 1.88 -13.67
CA GLN A 112 1.78 1.20 -12.45
C GLN A 112 2.33 -0.21 -12.72
N CYS A 113 3.29 -0.63 -11.91
CA CYS A 113 3.86 -1.96 -11.91
C CYS A 113 4.11 -2.45 -10.46
N ARG A 114 4.82 -3.54 -10.28
CA ARG A 114 5.05 -4.17 -8.96
C ARG A 114 5.64 -3.21 -7.91
N ARG A 115 6.57 -2.33 -8.31
CA ARG A 115 7.21 -1.34 -7.41
C ARG A 115 6.20 -0.40 -6.75
N ASP A 116 5.12 -0.09 -7.46
CA ASP A 116 4.11 0.87 -6.99
C ASP A 116 3.28 0.27 -5.83
N ASP A 117 2.95 -1.03 -5.89
CA ASP A 117 2.34 -1.74 -4.76
C ASP A 117 3.28 -1.76 -3.53
N ILE A 118 4.58 -2.00 -3.75
CA ILE A 118 5.58 -2.04 -2.66
C ILE A 118 5.76 -0.66 -2.02
N GLU A 119 5.82 0.42 -2.82
CA GLU A 119 5.87 1.79 -2.31
C GLU A 119 4.63 2.11 -1.46
N SER A 120 3.46 1.69 -1.91
CA SER A 120 2.20 1.85 -1.18
C SER A 120 2.19 1.09 0.15
N ILE A 121 2.75 -0.13 0.21
CA ILE A 121 2.97 -0.85 1.48
C ILE A 121 3.83 -0.02 2.43
N GLY A 122 4.93 0.55 1.94
CA GLY A 122 5.80 1.42 2.74
C GLY A 122 5.03 2.56 3.40
N TYR A 123 4.16 3.24 2.65
CA TYR A 123 3.30 4.31 3.20
C TYR A 123 2.31 3.80 4.26
N VAL A 124 1.73 2.63 4.06
CA VAL A 124 0.83 2.01 5.06
C VAL A 124 1.58 1.68 6.34
N LEU A 125 2.80 1.12 6.26
CA LEU A 125 3.59 0.78 7.45
C LEU A 125 4.00 2.04 8.24
N VAL A 126 4.43 3.11 7.55
CA VAL A 126 4.70 4.41 8.19
C VAL A 126 3.43 4.97 8.84
N TYR A 127 2.30 4.88 8.17
CA TYR A 127 1.01 5.29 8.72
C TYR A 127 0.68 4.52 10.01
N PHE A 128 0.92 3.22 10.08
CA PHE A 128 0.70 2.41 11.27
C PHE A 128 1.64 2.75 12.44
N LEU A 129 2.87 3.19 12.16
CA LEU A 129 3.85 3.60 13.18
C LEU A 129 3.63 5.00 13.70
N VAL A 130 3.21 5.94 12.85
CA VAL A 130 3.16 7.37 13.17
C VAL A 130 1.74 7.88 13.35
N GLY A 131 0.74 7.14 12.88
CA GLY A 131 -0.67 7.52 12.94
C GLY A 131 -1.11 8.52 11.86
N ARG A 132 -0.17 9.07 11.10
CA ARG A 132 -0.44 10.03 10.01
C ARG A 132 0.70 10.01 8.99
N LEU A 133 0.39 10.44 7.77
CA LEU A 133 1.39 10.73 6.72
C LEU A 133 1.52 12.25 6.54
N PRO A 134 2.69 12.77 6.11
CA PRO A 134 2.94 14.22 5.99
C PRO A 134 1.95 14.95 5.06
N TRP A 135 1.41 14.25 4.09
CA TRP A 135 0.41 14.79 3.15
C TRP A 135 -1.04 14.67 3.62
N GLN A 136 -1.30 14.18 4.85
CA GLN A 136 -2.61 14.25 5.48
C GLN A 136 -2.78 15.56 6.23
N SER A 137 -3.93 16.24 6.09
CA SER A 137 -4.28 17.42 6.88
C SER A 137 -5.67 17.30 7.44
N LYS A 138 -5.88 17.92 8.61
CA LYS A 138 -7.17 17.91 9.32
C LYS A 138 -8.28 18.69 8.59
N GLN A 139 -7.93 19.59 7.70
CA GLN A 139 -8.87 20.47 6.98
C GLN A 139 -9.39 19.87 5.67
N GLU A 140 -9.12 18.60 5.40
CA GLU A 140 -9.28 18.02 4.08
C GLU A 140 -10.54 17.21 3.87
N LYS A 141 -11.65 17.89 3.59
CA LYS A 141 -12.71 17.26 2.82
C LYS A 141 -12.49 17.29 1.30
N ALA A 142 -11.45 17.99 0.80
CA ALA A 142 -11.25 18.20 -0.64
C ALA A 142 -9.80 18.52 -1.05
N LYS A 143 -8.75 17.77 -0.60
CA LYS A 143 -7.45 17.99 -1.23
C LYS A 143 -7.34 17.17 -2.50
N LEU A 144 -7.23 17.95 -3.58
CA LEU A 144 -6.92 17.45 -4.91
C LEU A 144 -5.68 16.53 -4.85
N PRO A 145 -5.69 15.38 -5.53
CA PRO A 145 -4.55 14.47 -5.63
C PRO A 145 -3.22 15.17 -5.94
N GLN A 146 -3.26 16.29 -6.63
CA GLN A 146 -2.12 17.13 -6.96
C GLN A 146 -1.38 17.68 -5.72
N LYS A 147 -2.08 18.17 -4.70
CA LYS A 147 -1.45 18.65 -3.45
C LYS A 147 -0.79 17.52 -2.66
N ILE A 148 -1.36 16.33 -2.73
CA ILE A 148 -0.75 15.12 -2.14
C ILE A 148 0.54 14.80 -2.89
N MET A 149 0.51 14.81 -4.21
CA MET A 149 1.67 14.57 -5.08
C MET A 149 2.81 15.57 -4.79
N GLU A 150 2.52 16.86 -4.76
CA GLU A 150 3.50 17.91 -4.45
C GLU A 150 4.20 17.64 -3.09
N LYS A 151 3.42 17.28 -2.06
CA LYS A 151 3.99 16.93 -0.76
C LYS A 151 4.82 15.64 -0.77
N LYS A 152 4.42 14.64 -1.53
CA LYS A 152 5.21 13.41 -1.70
C LYS A 152 6.54 13.70 -2.38
N LEU A 153 6.56 14.56 -3.41
CA LEU A 153 7.77 14.98 -4.13
C LEU A 153 8.83 15.59 -3.19
N ILE A 154 8.41 16.42 -2.23
CA ILE A 154 9.32 17.07 -1.27
C ILE A 154 9.55 16.25 0.01
N THR A 155 8.99 15.05 0.10
CA THR A 155 9.14 14.17 1.28
C THR A 155 9.76 12.84 0.84
N PRO A 156 11.07 12.81 0.55
CA PRO A 156 11.75 11.57 0.19
C PRO A 156 11.75 10.58 1.36
N PRO A 157 12.01 9.30 1.12
CA PRO A 157 12.00 8.25 2.15
C PRO A 157 12.82 8.57 3.39
N GLU A 158 13.97 9.24 3.22
CA GLU A 158 14.88 9.65 4.31
C GLU A 158 14.22 10.66 5.25
N VAL A 159 13.41 11.57 4.71
CA VAL A 159 12.62 12.55 5.48
C VAL A 159 11.41 11.87 6.12
N LEU A 160 10.71 11.01 5.35
CA LEU A 160 9.54 10.29 5.83
C LEU A 160 9.87 9.38 7.02
N CYS A 161 11.03 8.73 7.00
CA CYS A 161 11.47 7.75 7.98
C CYS A 161 12.45 8.31 9.03
N LYS A 162 12.70 9.64 9.07
CA LYS A 162 13.75 10.27 9.90
C LYS A 162 13.70 9.85 11.38
N ASN A 163 12.53 9.66 11.94
CA ASN A 163 12.33 9.32 13.35
C ASN A 163 11.90 7.85 13.56
N LEU A 164 12.07 7.01 12.54
CA LEU A 164 11.78 5.59 12.62
C LEU A 164 13.07 4.78 12.85
N PRO A 165 12.98 3.60 13.47
CA PRO A 165 14.15 2.73 13.64
C PRO A 165 14.87 2.49 12.31
N GLY A 166 16.20 2.47 12.32
CA GLY A 166 17.06 2.52 11.12
C GLY A 166 16.83 1.44 10.05
N GLY A 167 16.13 0.35 10.37
CA GLY A 167 15.72 -0.66 9.39
C GLY A 167 14.55 -0.25 8.49
N PHE A 168 13.87 0.86 8.78
CA PHE A 168 12.78 1.40 7.93
C PHE A 168 13.27 2.25 6.76
N LEU A 169 14.56 2.61 6.71
CA LEU A 169 15.16 3.22 5.55
C LEU A 169 15.32 2.14 4.47
N TYR A 170 14.36 2.06 3.59
CA TYR A 170 14.53 1.36 2.34
C TYR A 170 15.70 2.01 1.58
N LYS A 171 16.85 1.34 1.59
CA LYS A 171 17.87 1.65 0.57
C LYS A 171 17.16 1.48 -0.78
N LYS A 172 17.08 2.58 -1.53
CA LYS A 172 16.67 2.56 -2.92
C LYS A 172 17.48 1.45 -3.61
N TYR A 173 16.86 0.30 -3.83
CA TYR A 173 17.45 -0.63 -4.76
C TYR A 173 17.39 0.04 -6.13
N LYS A 174 18.55 0.42 -6.64
CA LYS A 174 18.74 0.69 -8.05
C LYS A 174 18.42 -0.63 -8.76
N ILE A 175 17.26 -0.70 -9.38
CA ILE A 175 16.94 -1.67 -10.43
C ILE A 175 17.21 -0.97 -11.75
#